data_099ab385924a7c69165cbba4655e11b9
#
_entry.id   099ab385924a7c69165cbba4655e11b9
#
_cell.length_a   1.000
_cell.length_b   1.000
_cell.length_c   1.000
_cell.angle_alpha   90.00
_cell.angle_beta   90.00
_cell.angle_gamma   90.00
#
_symmetry.space_group_name_H-M   'P 1'
#
loop_
_entity.id
_entity.type
_entity.pdbx_description
1 polymer ?
#
loop_
_entity_poly.entity_id
_entity_poly.type
_entity_poly.pdbx_seq_one_letter_code
_entity_poly.pdbx_strand_id
1 'polypeptide(L)'
;MKEHIKFILQNSIIFAGISFGFSIIGGLFPSSEHTFVIGNPLEVSGITVEHVVGHIFWGAIIGLGTLSVRYIILGGSFAILLDADHLLQFLDIELVSRMSHSVVLAVIVAIVFFIVLRGKDLRIAAVAFGAVLSHIAFDIFLADVGFNSSTTFPLFSPFILDRIEFAGLDWLGVEIIGVVIVAVVSYLAKRKEIRLENNLTKT
;
A
#
# COMPACT_ATOMS: atom_id res chain seq x y z
N MET A 1 0.45 5.78 -25.07
CA MET A 1 0.49 6.73 -23.92
C MET A 1 -0.84 6.84 -23.18
N LYS A 2 -1.96 7.17 -23.86
CA LYS A 2 -3.28 7.32 -23.21
C LYS A 2 -3.73 6.06 -22.43
N GLU A 3 -3.53 4.86 -22.97
CA GLU A 3 -3.91 3.61 -22.30
C GLU A 3 -3.11 3.34 -21.02
N HIS A 4 -1.82 3.68 -20.99
CA HIS A 4 -1.01 3.53 -19.76
C HIS A 4 -1.47 4.49 -18.67
N ILE A 5 -1.76 5.74 -19.03
CA ILE A 5 -2.28 6.73 -18.08
C ILE A 5 -3.63 6.28 -17.53
N LYS A 6 -4.55 5.85 -18.41
CA LYS A 6 -5.86 5.32 -18.00
C LYS A 6 -5.72 4.14 -17.05
N PHE A 7 -4.83 3.18 -17.38
CA PHE A 7 -4.54 2.02 -16.54
C PHE A 7 -4.07 2.44 -15.14
N ILE A 8 -3.09 3.37 -15.06
CA ILE A 8 -2.57 3.85 -13.77
C ILE A 8 -3.67 4.54 -12.99
N LEU A 9 -4.37 5.51 -13.59
CA LEU A 9 -5.42 6.28 -12.90
C LEU A 9 -6.56 5.39 -12.39
N GLN A 10 -7.05 4.46 -13.21
CA GLN A 10 -8.14 3.57 -12.80
C GLN A 10 -7.76 2.71 -11.60
N ASN A 11 -6.57 2.09 -11.63
CA ASN A 11 -6.14 1.23 -10.54
C ASN A 11 -5.78 2.04 -9.28
N SER A 12 -5.22 3.25 -9.43
CA SER A 12 -4.97 4.16 -8.32
C SER A 12 -6.25 4.61 -7.62
N ILE A 13 -7.30 4.93 -8.37
CA ILE A 13 -8.61 5.30 -7.81
C ILE A 13 -9.23 4.11 -7.05
N ILE A 14 -9.15 2.90 -7.61
CA ILE A 14 -9.66 1.69 -6.94
C ILE A 14 -8.90 1.47 -5.62
N PHE A 15 -7.56 1.54 -5.65
CA PHE A 15 -6.73 1.38 -4.47
C PHE A 15 -7.05 2.43 -3.39
N ALA A 16 -7.08 3.70 -3.76
CA ALA A 16 -7.40 4.80 -2.85
C ALA A 16 -8.79 4.63 -2.22
N GLY A 17 -9.78 4.24 -3.02
CA GLY A 17 -11.14 3.99 -2.54
C GLY A 17 -11.21 2.85 -1.52
N ILE A 18 -10.46 1.76 -1.72
CA ILE A 18 -10.38 0.64 -0.78
C ILE A 18 -9.69 1.08 0.52
N SER A 19 -8.53 1.75 0.41
CA SER A 19 -7.76 2.22 1.56
C SER A 19 -8.56 3.20 2.41
N PHE A 20 -9.14 4.21 1.77
CA PHE A 20 -9.97 5.22 2.43
C PHE A 20 -11.22 4.59 3.08
N GLY A 21 -11.93 3.70 2.35
CA GLY A 21 -13.09 2.98 2.89
C GLY A 21 -12.72 2.08 4.07
N PHE A 22 -11.56 1.44 4.03
CA PHE A 22 -11.09 0.61 5.13
C PHE A 22 -10.79 1.46 6.38
N SER A 23 -10.21 2.64 6.21
CA SER A 23 -9.95 3.57 7.34
C SER A 23 -11.24 4.10 7.95
N ILE A 24 -12.29 4.34 7.16
CA ILE A 24 -13.61 4.74 7.68
C ILE A 24 -14.21 3.65 8.60
N ILE A 25 -13.96 2.39 8.35
CA ILE A 25 -14.40 1.29 9.22
C ILE A 25 -13.87 1.49 10.64
N GLY A 26 -12.73 2.16 10.81
CA GLY A 26 -12.19 2.53 12.13
C GLY A 26 -13.15 3.33 13.01
N GLY A 27 -14.07 4.10 12.40
CA GLY A 27 -15.12 4.82 13.13
C GLY A 27 -16.24 3.93 13.71
N LEU A 28 -16.27 2.64 13.34
CA LEU A 28 -17.22 1.67 13.92
C LEU A 28 -16.71 1.06 15.24
N PHE A 29 -15.44 1.30 15.59
CA PHE A 29 -14.85 0.80 16.83
C PHE A 29 -14.97 1.86 17.93
N PRO A 30 -15.12 1.45 19.20
CA PRO A 30 -15.14 2.39 20.31
C PRO A 30 -13.82 3.18 20.37
N SER A 31 -13.91 4.40 20.90
CA SER A 31 -12.75 5.28 21.06
C SER A 31 -11.56 4.51 21.64
N SER A 32 -10.45 4.49 20.90
CA SER A 32 -9.19 3.90 21.32
C SER A 32 -8.24 5.02 21.75
N GLU A 33 -7.24 4.69 22.57
CA GLU A 33 -6.17 5.62 22.93
C GLU A 33 -5.38 6.12 21.70
N HIS A 34 -5.61 5.52 20.53
CA HIS A 34 -4.91 5.76 19.27
C HIS A 34 -5.86 6.29 18.19
N THR A 35 -6.58 7.36 18.48
CA THR A 35 -7.39 8.07 17.48
C THR A 35 -6.55 9.00 16.63
N PHE A 36 -7.03 9.34 15.42
CA PHE A 36 -6.47 10.45 14.67
C PHE A 36 -6.62 11.77 15.43
N VAL A 37 -5.59 12.59 15.40
CA VAL A 37 -5.69 13.99 15.82
C VAL A 37 -6.47 14.73 14.75
N ILE A 38 -7.63 15.31 15.13
CA ILE A 38 -8.49 16.07 14.21
C ILE A 38 -7.81 17.38 13.82
N GLY A 39 -7.92 17.78 12.55
CA GLY A 39 -7.38 19.04 12.06
C GLY A 39 -6.76 18.92 10.65
N ASN A 40 -5.95 19.92 10.30
CA ASN A 40 -5.22 19.93 9.04
C ASN A 40 -4.08 18.88 9.06
N PRO A 41 -4.10 17.84 8.22
CA PRO A 41 -3.06 16.80 8.24
C PRO A 41 -1.64 17.33 7.96
N LEU A 42 -1.47 18.43 7.26
CA LEU A 42 -0.16 19.06 7.06
C LEU A 42 0.43 19.61 8.36
N GLU A 43 -0.43 19.96 9.32
CA GLU A 43 -0.03 20.49 10.62
C GLU A 43 -0.01 19.40 11.70
N VAL A 44 -1.12 18.66 11.85
CA VAL A 44 -1.28 17.68 12.94
C VAL A 44 -0.53 16.37 12.71
N SER A 45 -0.34 15.96 11.45
CA SER A 45 0.42 14.75 11.09
C SER A 45 1.81 15.06 10.54
N GLY A 46 2.13 16.35 10.32
CA GLY A 46 3.45 16.76 9.85
C GLY A 46 3.82 16.22 8.47
N ILE A 47 2.84 16.08 7.56
CA ILE A 47 3.10 15.60 6.21
C ILE A 47 3.97 16.61 5.47
N THR A 48 5.19 16.18 5.11
CA THR A 48 6.17 17.01 4.40
C THR A 48 6.36 16.53 2.96
N VAL A 49 7.13 17.31 2.18
CA VAL A 49 7.50 16.91 0.80
C VAL A 49 8.33 15.63 0.82
N GLU A 50 9.24 15.49 1.79
CA GLU A 50 10.06 14.31 1.98
C GLU A 50 9.21 13.07 2.24
N HIS A 51 8.19 13.20 3.07
CA HIS A 51 7.21 12.16 3.36
C HIS A 51 6.53 11.69 2.06
N VAL A 52 5.94 12.61 1.30
CA VAL A 52 5.24 12.31 0.05
C VAL A 52 6.16 11.69 -1.01
N VAL A 53 7.31 12.32 -1.26
CA VAL A 53 8.28 11.84 -2.27
C VAL A 53 8.86 10.50 -1.87
N GLY A 54 9.12 10.30 -0.60
CA GLY A 54 9.65 9.05 -0.08
C GLY A 54 8.69 7.88 -0.29
N HIS A 55 7.41 8.02 0.05
CA HIS A 55 6.41 6.97 -0.21
C HIS A 55 6.31 6.63 -1.70
N ILE A 56 6.35 7.65 -2.58
CA ILE A 56 6.35 7.41 -4.04
C ILE A 56 7.60 6.63 -4.45
N PHE A 57 8.77 7.01 -3.95
CA PHE A 57 10.02 6.37 -4.31
C PHE A 57 10.09 4.91 -3.81
N TRP A 58 9.73 4.67 -2.55
CA TRP A 58 9.74 3.34 -1.95
C TRP A 58 8.71 2.42 -2.60
N GLY A 59 7.49 2.90 -2.84
CA GLY A 59 6.51 2.15 -3.60
C GLY A 59 6.96 1.85 -5.05
N ALA A 60 7.72 2.75 -5.67
CA ALA A 60 8.32 2.49 -6.98
C ALA A 60 9.37 1.35 -6.93
N ILE A 61 10.12 1.21 -5.82
CA ILE A 61 11.04 0.08 -5.60
C ILE A 61 10.27 -1.25 -5.62
N ILE A 62 9.12 -1.33 -4.97
CA ILE A 62 8.23 -2.50 -5.06
C ILE A 62 7.88 -2.82 -6.52
N GLY A 63 7.51 -1.78 -7.28
CA GLY A 63 7.16 -1.94 -8.69
C GLY A 63 8.31 -2.45 -9.57
N LEU A 64 9.57 -2.20 -9.20
CA LEU A 64 10.77 -2.73 -9.90
C LEU A 64 10.77 -4.26 -9.96
N GLY A 65 10.20 -4.94 -8.98
CA GLY A 65 10.05 -6.41 -8.99
C GLY A 65 9.29 -6.96 -10.21
N THR A 66 8.54 -6.10 -10.93
CA THR A 66 7.85 -6.49 -12.17
C THR A 66 8.67 -6.27 -13.44
N LEU A 67 9.76 -5.49 -13.38
CA LEU A 67 10.56 -5.01 -14.50
C LEU A 67 9.74 -4.25 -15.56
N SER A 68 8.69 -3.55 -15.14
CA SER A 68 7.78 -2.82 -16.04
C SER A 68 7.45 -1.42 -15.50
N VAL A 69 7.73 -0.40 -16.31
CA VAL A 69 7.55 1.02 -15.96
C VAL A 69 6.14 1.33 -15.44
N ARG A 70 5.10 0.74 -16.06
CA ARG A 70 3.71 0.99 -15.61
C ARG A 70 3.43 0.52 -14.18
N TYR A 71 4.07 -0.58 -13.74
CA TYR A 71 3.91 -1.08 -12.37
C TYR A 71 4.83 -0.37 -11.39
N ILE A 72 5.98 0.14 -11.86
CA ILE A 72 6.84 1.02 -11.06
C ILE A 72 6.08 2.28 -10.67
N ILE A 73 5.44 2.94 -11.65
CA ILE A 73 4.61 4.13 -11.40
C ILE A 73 3.41 3.76 -10.51
N LEU A 74 2.79 2.60 -10.77
CA LEU A 74 1.63 2.14 -10.00
C LEU A 74 1.99 1.87 -8.53
N GLY A 75 3.15 1.24 -8.29
CA GLY A 75 3.65 1.00 -6.92
C GLY A 75 3.85 2.28 -6.14
N GLY A 76 4.49 3.29 -6.74
CA GLY A 76 4.64 4.61 -6.13
C GLY A 76 3.28 5.30 -5.90
N SER A 77 2.35 5.19 -6.86
CA SER A 77 0.99 5.73 -6.69
C SER A 77 0.23 5.06 -5.57
N PHE A 78 0.31 3.74 -5.44
CA PHE A 78 -0.38 3.01 -4.37
C PHE A 78 0.20 3.34 -3.00
N ALA A 79 1.53 3.40 -2.89
CA ALA A 79 2.17 3.71 -1.61
C ALA A 79 1.73 5.08 -1.08
N ILE A 80 1.78 6.14 -1.88
CA ILE A 80 1.35 7.46 -1.39
C ILE A 80 -0.17 7.55 -1.18
N LEU A 81 -0.98 6.82 -1.96
CA LEU A 81 -2.43 6.85 -1.81
C LEU A 81 -2.94 6.11 -0.57
N LEU A 82 -2.08 5.36 0.13
CA LEU A 82 -2.42 4.82 1.45
C LEU A 82 -2.68 5.95 2.44
N ASP A 83 -1.90 7.03 2.38
CA ASP A 83 -2.07 8.25 3.18
C ASP A 83 -3.34 9.06 2.86
N ALA A 84 -4.15 8.62 1.91
CA ALA A 84 -5.46 9.24 1.70
C ALA A 84 -6.36 9.20 2.95
N ASP A 85 -6.07 8.31 3.91
CA ASP A 85 -6.74 8.26 5.20
C ASP A 85 -6.50 9.51 6.05
N HIS A 86 -5.37 10.20 5.89
CA HIS A 86 -5.12 11.48 6.54
C HIS A 86 -6.15 12.56 6.17
N LEU A 87 -6.82 12.44 5.02
CA LEU A 87 -7.93 13.35 4.67
C LEU A 87 -9.11 13.23 5.64
N LEU A 88 -9.23 12.09 6.34
CA LEU A 88 -10.24 11.90 7.37
C LEU A 88 -10.02 12.79 8.61
N GLN A 89 -8.79 13.31 8.80
CA GLN A 89 -8.49 14.24 9.88
C GLN A 89 -9.21 15.60 9.75
N PHE A 90 -9.63 15.97 8.52
CA PHE A 90 -10.50 17.14 8.31
C PHE A 90 -11.95 16.91 8.77
N LEU A 91 -12.32 15.66 8.97
CA LEU A 91 -13.65 15.31 9.47
C LEU A 91 -13.62 15.31 10.99
N ASP A 92 -14.67 15.85 11.61
CA ASP A 92 -14.82 15.86 13.07
C ASP A 92 -15.35 14.49 13.55
N ILE A 93 -14.59 13.41 13.22
CA ILE A 93 -14.95 12.02 13.49
C ILE A 93 -13.77 11.33 14.17
N GLU A 94 -14.04 10.68 15.29
CA GLU A 94 -13.04 9.81 15.93
C GLU A 94 -12.89 8.50 15.16
N LEU A 95 -11.67 8.22 14.69
CA LEU A 95 -11.31 7.03 13.93
C LEU A 95 -10.05 6.40 14.52
N VAL A 96 -9.95 5.08 14.43
CA VAL A 96 -8.70 4.39 14.78
C VAL A 96 -7.59 4.83 13.83
N SER A 97 -6.54 5.43 14.39
CA SER A 97 -5.41 5.94 13.61
C SER A 97 -4.67 4.81 12.89
N ARG A 98 -4.28 5.07 11.63
CA ARG A 98 -3.46 4.16 10.81
C ARG A 98 -4.06 2.78 10.61
N MET A 99 -5.38 2.65 10.61
CA MET A 99 -6.05 1.37 10.41
C MET A 99 -5.74 0.77 9.03
N SER A 100 -5.54 1.62 8.02
CA SER A 100 -5.10 1.23 6.68
C SER A 100 -3.66 0.68 6.63
N HIS A 101 -2.83 1.00 7.63
CA HIS A 101 -1.44 0.54 7.71
C HIS A 101 -1.39 -0.89 8.31
N SER A 102 -2.05 -1.83 7.64
CA SER A 102 -2.20 -3.20 8.14
C SER A 102 -1.95 -4.25 7.06
N VAL A 103 -1.45 -5.40 7.47
CA VAL A 103 -1.30 -6.57 6.58
C VAL A 103 -2.68 -7.06 6.12
N VAL A 104 -3.72 -6.85 6.92
CA VAL A 104 -5.09 -7.19 6.54
C VAL A 104 -5.53 -6.38 5.34
N LEU A 105 -5.28 -5.05 5.33
CA LEU A 105 -5.56 -4.24 4.14
C LEU A 105 -4.71 -4.70 2.95
N ALA A 106 -3.42 -5.02 3.13
CA ALA A 106 -2.58 -5.54 2.05
C ALA A 106 -3.20 -6.77 1.39
N VAL A 107 -3.72 -7.71 2.19
CA VAL A 107 -4.43 -8.90 1.69
C VAL A 107 -5.74 -8.53 0.99
N ILE A 108 -6.53 -7.63 1.58
CA ILE A 108 -7.81 -7.19 1.01
C ILE A 108 -7.61 -6.54 -0.37
N VAL A 109 -6.67 -5.60 -0.51
CA VAL A 109 -6.41 -4.95 -1.80
C VAL A 109 -5.95 -5.96 -2.85
N ALA A 110 -5.09 -6.92 -2.48
CA ALA A 110 -4.65 -7.98 -3.38
C ALA A 110 -5.83 -8.85 -3.85
N ILE A 111 -6.71 -9.27 -2.94
CA ILE A 111 -7.92 -10.05 -3.26
C ILE A 111 -8.87 -9.25 -4.16
N VAL A 112 -9.14 -7.98 -3.84
CA VAL A 112 -10.03 -7.13 -4.64
C VAL A 112 -9.50 -6.98 -6.06
N PHE A 113 -8.20 -6.67 -6.23
CA PHE A 113 -7.61 -6.59 -7.57
C PHE A 113 -7.64 -7.93 -8.30
N PHE A 114 -7.39 -9.05 -7.61
CA PHE A 114 -7.53 -10.37 -8.20
C PHE A 114 -8.95 -10.62 -8.74
N ILE A 115 -9.97 -10.28 -7.95
CA ILE A 115 -11.39 -10.47 -8.33
C ILE A 115 -11.77 -9.51 -9.45
N VAL A 116 -11.51 -8.20 -9.30
CA VAL A 116 -11.88 -7.15 -10.28
C VAL A 116 -11.25 -7.43 -11.64
N LEU A 117 -10.00 -7.86 -11.66
CA LEU A 117 -9.28 -8.20 -12.88
C LEU A 117 -9.51 -9.65 -13.34
N ARG A 118 -10.36 -10.40 -12.63
CA ARG A 118 -10.67 -11.82 -12.93
C ARG A 118 -9.40 -12.67 -13.07
N GLY A 119 -8.40 -12.41 -12.24
CA GLY A 119 -7.12 -13.11 -12.26
C GLY A 119 -6.26 -12.89 -13.53
N LYS A 120 -6.62 -11.93 -14.39
CA LYS A 120 -5.90 -11.68 -15.65
C LYS A 120 -4.55 -11.02 -15.45
N ASP A 121 -4.39 -10.23 -14.39
CA ASP A 121 -3.14 -9.54 -14.10
C ASP A 121 -2.80 -9.64 -12.60
N LEU A 122 -2.12 -10.72 -12.23
CA LEU A 122 -1.68 -10.97 -10.86
C LEU A 122 -0.64 -9.96 -10.37
N ARG A 123 0.06 -9.29 -11.29
CA ARG A 123 1.11 -8.31 -10.94
C ARG A 123 0.51 -7.11 -10.23
N ILE A 124 -0.70 -6.65 -10.64
CA ILE A 124 -1.36 -5.53 -9.94
C ILE A 124 -1.68 -5.92 -8.49
N ALA A 125 -2.24 -7.12 -8.27
CA ALA A 125 -2.56 -7.60 -6.94
C ALA A 125 -1.30 -7.69 -6.05
N ALA A 126 -0.19 -8.19 -6.61
CA ALA A 126 1.08 -8.26 -5.89
C ALA A 126 1.66 -6.87 -5.60
N VAL A 127 1.62 -5.94 -6.58
CA VAL A 127 2.09 -4.57 -6.39
C VAL A 127 1.24 -3.83 -5.36
N ALA A 128 -0.08 -4.03 -5.35
CA ALA A 128 -0.96 -3.43 -4.35
C ALA A 128 -0.64 -3.95 -2.94
N PHE A 129 -0.44 -5.26 -2.78
CA PHE A 129 0.01 -5.86 -1.53
C PHE A 129 1.36 -5.28 -1.08
N GLY A 130 2.36 -5.31 -1.97
CA GLY A 130 3.70 -4.82 -1.69
C GLY A 130 3.75 -3.34 -1.37
N ALA A 131 2.91 -2.51 -2.02
CA ALA A 131 2.86 -1.08 -1.77
C ALA A 131 2.38 -0.74 -0.35
N VAL A 132 1.45 -1.51 0.23
CA VAL A 132 1.07 -1.35 1.64
C VAL A 132 2.25 -1.68 2.56
N LEU A 133 2.98 -2.77 2.29
CA LEU A 133 4.17 -3.11 3.08
C LEU A 133 5.26 -2.04 2.95
N SER A 134 5.51 -1.57 1.73
CA SER A 134 6.51 -0.52 1.46
C SER A 134 6.17 0.80 2.15
N HIS A 135 4.89 1.14 2.19
CA HIS A 135 4.43 2.32 2.92
C HIS A 135 4.76 2.21 4.42
N ILE A 136 4.41 1.08 5.06
CA ILE A 136 4.72 0.81 6.46
C ILE A 136 6.24 0.82 6.68
N ALA A 137 7.02 0.20 5.77
CA ALA A 137 8.47 0.17 5.84
C ALA A 137 9.07 1.58 5.81
N PHE A 138 8.58 2.45 4.94
CA PHE A 138 9.06 3.83 4.84
C PHE A 138 8.69 4.66 6.07
N ASP A 139 7.50 4.48 6.62
CA ASP A 139 7.12 5.13 7.88
C ASP A 139 8.05 4.75 9.03
N ILE A 140 8.37 3.46 9.19
CA ILE A 140 9.33 2.99 10.18
C ILE A 140 10.70 3.64 9.96
N PHE A 141 11.18 3.67 8.71
CA PHE A 141 12.44 4.30 8.34
C PHE A 141 12.45 5.78 8.70
N LEU A 142 11.40 6.54 8.35
CA LEU A 142 11.30 7.96 8.68
C LEU A 142 11.37 8.20 10.19
N ALA A 143 10.64 7.41 10.97
CA ALA A 143 10.67 7.52 12.42
C ALA A 143 12.05 7.20 13.02
N ASP A 144 12.73 6.18 12.48
CA ASP A 144 14.08 5.77 12.91
C ASP A 144 15.12 6.86 12.64
N VAL A 145 14.98 7.62 11.54
CA VAL A 145 15.88 8.74 11.22
C VAL A 145 15.43 10.09 11.82
N GLY A 146 14.40 10.08 12.67
CA GLY A 146 13.99 11.23 13.49
C GLY A 146 12.96 12.16 12.84
N PHE A 147 12.28 11.75 11.78
CA PHE A 147 11.13 12.47 11.23
C PHE A 147 9.85 12.16 12.01
N ASN A 148 8.86 13.05 11.87
CA ASN A 148 7.54 12.85 12.46
C ASN A 148 6.78 11.73 11.71
N SER A 149 6.96 10.49 12.14
CA SER A 149 6.31 9.30 11.62
C SER A 149 6.08 8.30 12.76
N SER A 150 5.74 7.05 12.45
CA SER A 150 5.42 6.03 13.45
C SER A 150 6.24 4.77 13.27
N THR A 151 6.62 4.19 14.40
CA THR A 151 7.17 2.82 14.49
C THR A 151 6.12 1.81 14.91
N THR A 152 4.88 2.23 15.24
CA THR A 152 3.86 1.34 15.77
C THR A 152 2.62 1.28 14.85
N PHE A 153 2.19 0.07 14.49
CA PHE A 153 1.10 -0.14 13.54
C PHE A 153 0.12 -1.22 14.00
N PRO A 154 -1.20 -1.03 13.79
CA PRO A 154 -2.22 -2.04 14.08
C PRO A 154 -2.29 -3.06 12.94
N LEU A 155 -1.25 -3.90 12.79
CA LEU A 155 -1.04 -4.76 11.62
C LEU A 155 -2.21 -5.71 11.32
N PHE A 156 -2.97 -6.09 12.34
CA PHE A 156 -4.09 -7.05 12.21
C PHE A 156 -5.46 -6.38 12.33
N SER A 157 -5.51 -5.04 12.25
CA SER A 157 -6.79 -4.33 12.23
C SER A 157 -7.65 -4.78 11.03
N PRO A 158 -8.98 -4.85 11.16
CA PRO A 158 -9.81 -4.47 12.32
C PRO A 158 -9.99 -5.58 13.37
N PHE A 159 -9.38 -6.76 13.18
CA PHE A 159 -9.61 -7.92 14.07
C PHE A 159 -8.90 -7.78 15.40
N ILE A 160 -7.68 -7.22 15.38
CA ILE A 160 -6.86 -6.93 16.56
C ILE A 160 -6.34 -5.51 16.40
N LEU A 161 -6.63 -4.65 17.36
CA LEU A 161 -6.24 -3.25 17.36
C LEU A 161 -4.91 -2.99 18.09
N ASP A 162 -4.37 -4.02 18.75
CA ASP A 162 -3.04 -3.94 19.37
C ASP A 162 -1.99 -3.56 18.35
N ARG A 163 -1.09 -2.67 18.75
CA ARG A 163 -0.05 -2.14 17.88
C ARG A 163 1.24 -2.92 18.05
N ILE A 164 1.83 -3.28 16.92
CA ILE A 164 3.15 -3.90 16.88
C ILE A 164 4.18 -2.80 16.69
N GLU A 165 5.19 -2.79 17.54
CA GLU A 165 6.31 -1.87 17.47
C GLU A 165 7.45 -2.46 16.63
N PHE A 166 8.02 -1.61 15.80
CA PHE A 166 9.19 -1.92 14.97
C PHE A 166 10.38 -1.06 15.40
N ALA A 167 11.60 -1.57 15.23
CA ALA A 167 12.81 -0.88 15.62
C ALA A 167 13.98 -1.16 14.66
N GLY A 168 14.91 -0.23 14.57
CA GLY A 168 16.14 -0.38 13.82
C GLY A 168 15.90 -0.77 12.35
N LEU A 169 16.45 -1.92 11.92
CA LEU A 169 16.39 -2.38 10.54
C LEU A 169 15.11 -3.16 10.16
N ASP A 170 14.08 -3.19 10.99
CA ASP A 170 12.84 -3.89 10.69
C ASP A 170 12.18 -3.39 9.39
N TRP A 171 12.31 -2.07 9.11
CA TRP A 171 11.85 -1.49 7.85
C TRP A 171 12.44 -2.18 6.62
N LEU A 172 13.73 -2.55 6.68
CA LEU A 172 14.40 -3.23 5.57
C LEU A 172 13.82 -4.64 5.36
N GLY A 173 13.53 -5.36 6.45
CA GLY A 173 12.87 -6.67 6.40
C GLY A 173 11.49 -6.59 5.75
N VAL A 174 10.67 -5.62 6.15
CA VAL A 174 9.32 -5.40 5.60
C VAL A 174 9.38 -5.06 4.10
N GLU A 175 10.30 -4.16 3.69
CA GLU A 175 10.49 -3.79 2.29
C GLU A 175 10.95 -4.97 1.43
N ILE A 176 11.95 -5.74 1.90
CA ILE A 176 12.46 -6.92 1.18
C ILE A 176 11.34 -7.95 0.96
N ILE A 177 10.51 -8.20 1.96
CA ILE A 177 9.36 -9.12 1.84
C ILE A 177 8.44 -8.65 0.72
N GLY A 178 8.09 -7.36 0.68
CA GLY A 178 7.26 -6.77 -0.38
C GLY A 178 7.87 -6.97 -1.77
N VAL A 179 9.14 -6.61 -1.95
CA VAL A 179 9.87 -6.75 -3.23
C VAL A 179 9.92 -8.20 -3.69
N VAL A 180 10.24 -9.12 -2.79
CA VAL A 180 10.34 -10.57 -3.09
C VAL A 180 8.98 -11.11 -3.54
N ILE A 181 7.90 -10.79 -2.84
CA ILE A 181 6.55 -11.22 -3.24
C ILE A 181 6.22 -10.74 -4.65
N VAL A 182 6.44 -9.46 -4.95
CA VAL A 182 6.16 -8.88 -6.26
C VAL A 182 7.02 -9.53 -7.34
N ALA A 183 8.31 -9.74 -7.10
CA ALA A 183 9.22 -10.37 -8.05
C ALA A 183 8.81 -11.83 -8.35
N VAL A 184 8.50 -12.62 -7.32
CA VAL A 184 8.07 -14.01 -7.47
C VAL A 184 6.77 -14.12 -8.25
N VAL A 185 5.75 -13.33 -7.88
CA VAL A 185 4.45 -13.33 -8.56
C VAL A 185 4.62 -12.90 -10.02
N SER A 186 5.43 -11.86 -10.28
CA SER A 186 5.70 -11.38 -11.64
C SER A 186 6.41 -12.42 -12.50
N TYR A 187 7.38 -13.11 -11.94
CA TYR A 187 8.07 -14.22 -12.60
C TYR A 187 7.12 -15.36 -12.97
N LEU A 188 6.26 -15.78 -12.01
CA LEU A 188 5.29 -16.84 -12.24
C LEU A 188 4.23 -16.44 -13.30
N ALA A 189 3.76 -15.20 -13.27
CA ALA A 189 2.84 -14.66 -14.27
C ALA A 189 3.47 -14.70 -15.67
N LYS A 190 4.71 -14.25 -15.80
CA LYS A 190 5.44 -14.27 -17.09
C LYS A 190 5.66 -15.70 -17.61
N ARG A 191 6.00 -16.63 -16.72
CA ARG A 191 6.13 -18.05 -17.13
C ARG A 191 4.83 -18.63 -17.64
N LYS A 192 3.70 -18.26 -17.04
CA LYS A 192 2.37 -18.69 -17.51
C LYS A 192 2.04 -18.13 -18.88
N GLU A 193 2.33 -16.85 -19.13
CA GLU A 193 2.14 -16.18 -20.42
C GLU A 193 2.91 -16.92 -21.53
N ILE A 194 4.20 -17.16 -21.35
CA ILE A 194 5.06 -17.87 -22.32
C ILE A 194 4.55 -19.29 -22.61
N ARG A 195 4.06 -20.02 -21.61
CA ARG A 195 3.50 -21.35 -21.82
C ARG A 195 2.23 -21.32 -22.69
N LEU A 196 1.37 -20.33 -22.47
CA LEU A 196 0.14 -20.19 -23.26
C LEU A 196 0.47 -19.85 -24.72
N GLU A 197 1.42 -18.94 -24.97
CA GLU A 197 1.88 -18.59 -26.31
C GLU A 197 2.46 -19.82 -27.04
N ASN A 198 3.34 -20.58 -26.39
CA ASN A 198 3.94 -21.79 -26.97
C ASN A 198 2.93 -22.90 -27.28
N ASN A 199 1.82 -22.96 -26.56
CA ASN A 199 0.76 -23.93 -26.85
C ASN A 199 -0.09 -23.50 -28.06
N LEU A 200 -0.33 -22.19 -28.23
CA LEU A 200 -1.10 -21.66 -29.36
C LEU A 200 -0.33 -21.77 -30.70
N THR A 201 1.00 -21.75 -30.66
CA THR A 201 1.84 -21.90 -31.87
C THR A 201 2.01 -23.36 -32.35
N LYS A 202 1.56 -24.35 -31.56
CA LYS A 202 1.64 -25.77 -31.86
C LYS A 202 0.33 -26.37 -32.43
N THR A 203 -0.74 -25.59 -32.41
CA THR A 203 -2.04 -25.92 -33.02
C THR A 203 -2.23 -25.21 -34.32
#